data_49f31621e15de24179da7ff3c3fc3a5c
#
_entry.id   49f31621e15de24179da7ff3c3fc3a5c
#
_cell.length_a   1.000
_cell.length_b   1.000
_cell.length_c   1.000
_cell.angle_alpha   90.00
_cell.angle_beta   90.00
_cell.angle_gamma   90.00
#
_symmetry.space_group_name_H-M   'P 1'
#
loop_
_entity.id
_entity.type
_entity.pdbx_description
1 polymer ?
#
loop_
_entity_poly.entity_id
_entity_poly.type
_entity_poly.pdbx_seq_one_letter_code
_entity_poly.pdbx_strand_id
1 'polypeptide(L)'
;MRAFVFAGLASIALTSIARTAPLSEADLKNLLAGVRQNRSTQADFQEQRVIRLMKKPILSSGTIWFQPPNKFRREVKGNSPSVTVSDGRQLWIYYPNFKSAERYPLGKGSPLDSTVTAINSALNLENIENTFQITAIKSDKGYELTLLPRTGSMKRVFQKLDLHINENLRVERTDMLLPNGDRIVTTYSNQTRAPVPASSFDFKPPAGTEVTTPLGQ
;
A
#
# COMPACT_ATOMS: atom_id res chain seq x y z
N MET A 1 57.02 -29.44 41.78
CA MET A 1 56.39 -28.88 40.59
C MET A 1 54.86 -28.98 40.75
N ARG A 2 54.21 -27.85 41.04
CA ARG A 2 52.72 -27.77 41.19
C ARG A 2 52.17 -27.16 39.92
N ALA A 3 51.36 -27.93 39.18
CA ALA A 3 50.63 -27.50 37.99
C ALA A 3 49.35 -26.77 38.41
N PHE A 4 49.17 -25.50 38.03
CA PHE A 4 47.90 -24.78 38.16
C PHE A 4 47.08 -25.01 36.89
N VAL A 5 45.91 -25.60 37.06
CA VAL A 5 44.89 -25.71 36.01
C VAL A 5 43.99 -24.48 36.10
N PHE A 6 44.06 -23.62 35.09
CA PHE A 6 43.08 -22.51 34.90
C PHE A 6 41.83 -23.05 34.20
N ALA A 7 40.73 -23.14 34.93
CA ALA A 7 39.42 -23.40 34.35
C ALA A 7 38.84 -22.05 33.87
N GLY A 8 38.82 -21.82 32.54
CA GLY A 8 38.16 -20.67 31.94
C GLY A 8 36.64 -20.90 31.84
N LEU A 9 35.85 -20.17 32.61
CA LEU A 9 34.40 -20.09 32.44
C LEU A 9 34.08 -19.23 31.20
N ALA A 10 33.65 -19.86 30.12
CA ALA A 10 33.08 -19.16 28.96
C ALA A 10 31.61 -18.82 29.28
N SER A 11 31.34 -17.55 29.59
CA SER A 11 29.98 -17.02 29.72
C SER A 11 29.34 -16.88 28.34
N ILE A 12 28.45 -17.78 28.00
CA ILE A 12 27.60 -17.66 26.79
C ILE A 12 26.53 -16.63 27.13
N ALA A 13 26.67 -15.40 26.60
CA ALA A 13 25.63 -14.38 26.65
C ALA A 13 24.49 -14.82 25.67
N LEU A 14 23.38 -15.34 26.19
CA LEU A 14 22.16 -15.49 25.41
C LEU A 14 21.60 -14.09 25.13
N THR A 15 21.83 -13.59 23.93
CA THR A 15 21.09 -12.43 23.42
C THR A 15 19.65 -12.87 23.13
N SER A 16 18.75 -12.58 24.07
CA SER A 16 17.31 -12.73 23.86
C SER A 16 16.88 -11.76 22.76
N ILE A 17 16.54 -12.26 21.57
CA ILE A 17 15.83 -11.50 20.55
C ILE A 17 14.45 -11.21 21.14
N ALA A 18 14.25 -9.99 21.63
CA ALA A 18 12.97 -9.53 22.13
C ALA A 18 11.98 -9.55 20.94
N ARG A 19 11.16 -10.60 20.86
CA ARG A 19 10.03 -10.67 19.96
C ARG A 19 9.02 -9.65 20.46
N THR A 20 8.84 -8.53 19.72
CA THR A 20 7.81 -7.54 20.05
C THR A 20 6.43 -8.20 19.99
N ALA A 21 5.70 -8.14 21.11
CA ALA A 21 4.34 -8.70 21.20
C ALA A 21 3.37 -7.88 20.30
N PRO A 22 2.34 -8.52 19.74
CA PRO A 22 1.27 -7.79 19.04
C PRO A 22 0.62 -6.76 19.95
N LEU A 23 0.18 -5.65 19.38
CA LEU A 23 -0.58 -4.63 20.10
C LEU A 23 -1.90 -5.20 20.63
N SER A 24 -2.36 -4.67 21.77
CA SER A 24 -3.71 -4.92 22.27
C SER A 24 -4.76 -4.37 21.30
N GLU A 25 -6.01 -4.82 21.42
CA GLU A 25 -7.12 -4.30 20.58
C GLU A 25 -7.32 -2.80 20.78
N ALA A 26 -7.19 -2.30 22.00
CA ALA A 26 -7.31 -0.89 22.31
C ALA A 26 -6.17 -0.07 21.66
N ASP A 27 -4.94 -0.54 21.76
CA ASP A 27 -3.78 0.13 21.16
C ASP A 27 -3.85 0.10 19.64
N LEU A 28 -4.34 -1.00 19.04
CA LEU A 28 -4.58 -1.09 17.61
C LEU A 28 -5.62 -0.05 17.15
N LYS A 29 -6.75 0.09 17.86
CA LYS A 29 -7.76 1.10 17.54
C LYS A 29 -7.19 2.52 17.62
N ASN A 30 -6.39 2.80 18.63
CA ASN A 30 -5.73 4.11 18.80
C ASN A 30 -4.74 4.36 17.67
N LEU A 31 -3.93 3.36 17.30
CA LEU A 31 -3.00 3.44 16.17
C LEU A 31 -3.74 3.76 14.86
N LEU A 32 -4.79 3.01 14.54
CA LEU A 32 -5.59 3.21 13.32
C LEU A 32 -6.23 4.59 13.28
N ALA A 33 -6.77 5.07 14.41
CA ALA A 33 -7.32 6.42 14.51
C ALA A 33 -6.26 7.49 14.28
N GLY A 34 -5.08 7.33 14.87
CA GLY A 34 -3.95 8.24 14.70
C GLY A 34 -3.45 8.29 13.25
N VAL A 35 -3.32 7.14 12.59
CA VAL A 35 -2.93 7.09 11.18
C VAL A 35 -3.96 7.77 10.27
N ARG A 36 -5.27 7.56 10.52
CA ARG A 36 -6.34 8.27 9.79
C ARG A 36 -6.25 9.78 9.94
N GLN A 37 -6.00 10.28 11.16
CA GLN A 37 -5.85 11.71 11.42
C GLN A 37 -4.62 12.33 10.79
N ASN A 38 -3.53 11.56 10.66
CA ASN A 38 -2.25 12.00 10.10
C ASN A 38 -2.06 11.65 8.62
N ARG A 39 -3.10 11.13 7.97
CA ARG A 39 -3.05 10.72 6.57
C ARG A 39 -2.62 11.87 5.66
N SER A 40 -1.70 11.55 4.76
CA SER A 40 -1.25 12.47 3.72
C SER A 40 -2.26 12.53 2.59
N THR A 41 -2.42 13.72 2.01
CA THR A 41 -3.26 13.95 0.82
C THR A 41 -2.47 13.86 -0.46
N GLN A 42 -1.14 14.01 -0.37
CA GLN A 42 -0.20 13.87 -1.47
C GLN A 42 1.09 13.26 -0.96
N ALA A 43 1.73 12.43 -1.80
CA ALA A 43 3.07 11.88 -1.58
C ALA A 43 3.76 11.62 -2.92
N ASP A 44 5.07 11.69 -2.94
CA ASP A 44 5.86 11.04 -3.98
C ASP A 44 6.05 9.57 -3.62
N PHE A 45 6.14 8.70 -4.63
CA PHE A 45 6.39 7.28 -4.41
C PHE A 45 7.53 6.75 -5.27
N GLN A 46 8.20 5.73 -4.75
CA GLN A 46 9.08 4.83 -5.47
C GLN A 46 8.55 3.42 -5.29
N GLU A 47 8.35 2.71 -6.38
CA GLU A 47 7.78 1.37 -6.40
C GLU A 47 8.75 0.39 -7.03
N GLN A 48 8.87 -0.77 -6.41
CA GLN A 48 9.61 -1.92 -6.90
C GLN A 48 8.62 -3.08 -7.06
N ARG A 49 8.41 -3.51 -8.29
CA ARG A 49 7.66 -4.73 -8.57
C ARG A 49 8.63 -5.89 -8.77
N VAL A 50 8.66 -6.77 -7.78
CA VAL A 50 9.47 -7.99 -7.78
C VAL A 50 8.62 -9.10 -8.39
N ILE A 51 8.91 -9.43 -9.65
CA ILE A 51 8.25 -10.51 -10.38
C ILE A 51 9.06 -11.78 -10.17
N ARG A 52 8.40 -12.83 -9.66
CA ARG A 52 9.04 -14.08 -9.26
C ARG A 52 9.89 -14.74 -10.35
N LEU A 53 9.52 -14.54 -11.62
CA LEU A 53 10.23 -15.11 -12.78
C LEU A 53 11.29 -14.16 -13.36
N MET A 54 11.45 -12.96 -12.84
CA MET A 54 12.42 -11.97 -13.32
C MET A 54 13.59 -11.83 -12.36
N LYS A 55 14.81 -11.71 -12.93
CA LYS A 55 16.04 -11.52 -12.14
C LYS A 55 16.15 -10.13 -11.52
N LYS A 56 15.50 -9.12 -12.09
CA LYS A 56 15.54 -7.72 -11.61
C LYS A 56 14.14 -7.20 -11.43
N PRO A 57 13.89 -6.39 -10.38
CA PRO A 57 12.61 -5.75 -10.20
C PRO A 57 12.35 -4.70 -11.28
N ILE A 58 11.07 -4.47 -11.57
CA ILE A 58 10.64 -3.31 -12.35
C ILE A 58 10.53 -2.15 -11.37
N LEU A 59 11.18 -1.03 -11.72
CA LEU A 59 11.17 0.18 -10.92
C LEU A 59 10.26 1.22 -11.57
N SER A 60 9.44 1.88 -10.76
CA SER A 60 8.65 3.03 -11.18
C SER A 60 8.63 4.08 -10.06
N SER A 61 8.37 5.33 -10.43
CA SER A 61 8.24 6.43 -9.49
C SER A 61 7.19 7.41 -9.96
N GLY A 62 6.70 8.23 -9.07
CA GLY A 62 5.70 9.21 -9.41
C GLY A 62 5.12 9.93 -8.20
N THR A 63 3.92 10.44 -8.37
CA THR A 63 3.19 11.15 -7.32
C THR A 63 1.80 10.56 -7.18
N ILE A 64 1.31 10.46 -5.95
CA ILE A 64 -0.05 10.03 -5.62
C ILE A 64 -0.77 11.14 -4.85
N TRP A 65 -2.03 11.37 -5.21
CA TRP A 65 -2.96 12.25 -4.50
C TRP A 65 -4.13 11.42 -4.02
N PHE A 66 -4.64 11.79 -2.87
CA PHE A 66 -5.74 11.08 -2.26
C PHE A 66 -6.73 12.04 -1.60
N GLN A 67 -8.03 11.80 -1.81
CA GLN A 67 -9.13 12.49 -1.14
C GLN A 67 -10.17 11.46 -0.69
N PRO A 68 -10.35 11.30 0.61
CA PRO A 68 -11.37 10.40 1.16
C PRO A 68 -12.77 10.69 0.60
N PRO A 69 -13.65 9.70 0.52
CA PRO A 69 -13.37 8.29 0.89
C PRO A 69 -12.79 7.46 -0.26
N ASN A 70 -12.89 7.89 -1.53
CA ASN A 70 -12.67 7.00 -2.68
C ASN A 70 -12.08 7.70 -3.90
N LYS A 71 -11.57 8.94 -3.76
CA LYS A 71 -10.91 9.64 -4.86
C LYS A 71 -9.41 9.50 -4.72
N PHE A 72 -8.77 9.11 -5.79
CA PHE A 72 -7.31 9.11 -5.88
C PHE A 72 -6.82 9.40 -7.30
N ARG A 73 -5.60 9.88 -7.39
CA ARG A 73 -4.85 10.04 -8.63
C ARG A 73 -3.45 9.52 -8.41
N ARG A 74 -2.94 8.69 -9.32
CA ARG A 74 -1.58 8.18 -9.32
C ARG A 74 -0.96 8.46 -10.68
N GLU A 75 0.14 9.16 -10.70
CA GLU A 75 0.91 9.44 -11.91
C GLU A 75 2.26 8.75 -11.83
N VAL A 76 2.51 7.84 -12.75
CA VAL A 76 3.81 7.19 -12.95
C VAL A 76 4.60 8.00 -13.96
N LYS A 77 5.86 8.29 -13.64
CA LYS A 77 6.80 9.03 -14.47
C LYS A 77 7.82 8.08 -15.12
N GLY A 78 8.54 8.56 -16.12
CA GLY A 78 9.63 7.81 -16.75
C GLY A 78 9.26 7.21 -18.10
N ASN A 79 9.87 6.06 -18.45
CA ASN A 79 9.78 5.47 -19.79
C ASN A 79 8.40 4.84 -20.10
N SER A 80 7.68 4.45 -19.07
CA SER A 80 6.33 3.87 -19.20
C SER A 80 5.35 4.66 -18.33
N PRO A 81 5.05 5.92 -18.71
CA PRO A 81 4.18 6.78 -17.95
C PRO A 81 2.74 6.24 -17.97
N SER A 82 2.06 6.41 -16.85
CA SER A 82 0.63 6.13 -16.76
C SER A 82 -0.04 7.06 -15.76
N VAL A 83 -1.32 7.31 -15.97
CA VAL A 83 -2.17 8.10 -15.07
C VAL A 83 -3.36 7.26 -14.69
N THR A 84 -3.50 6.97 -13.41
CA THR A 84 -4.67 6.29 -12.86
C THR A 84 -5.45 7.29 -12.02
N VAL A 85 -6.73 7.46 -12.32
CA VAL A 85 -7.60 8.41 -11.60
C VAL A 85 -8.92 7.75 -11.24
N SER A 86 -9.33 7.91 -9.99
CA SER A 86 -10.68 7.58 -9.53
C SER A 86 -11.37 8.84 -9.00
N ASP A 87 -12.56 9.11 -9.48
CA ASP A 87 -13.47 10.11 -8.93
C ASP A 87 -14.49 9.53 -7.92
N GLY A 88 -14.36 8.21 -7.65
CA GLY A 88 -15.26 7.44 -6.80
C GLY A 88 -16.45 6.81 -7.54
N ARG A 89 -16.67 7.15 -8.82
CA ARG A 89 -17.70 6.57 -9.71
C ARG A 89 -17.10 5.83 -10.87
N GLN A 90 -15.96 6.28 -11.34
CA GLN A 90 -15.20 5.70 -12.44
C GLN A 90 -13.74 5.63 -12.08
N LEU A 91 -13.08 4.60 -12.60
CA LEU A 91 -11.63 4.47 -12.59
C LEU A 91 -11.14 4.60 -14.03
N TRP A 92 -10.21 5.49 -14.26
CA TRP A 92 -9.52 5.66 -15.52
C TRP A 92 -8.06 5.24 -15.37
N ILE A 93 -7.55 4.51 -16.38
CA ILE A 93 -6.12 4.21 -16.53
C ILE A 93 -5.72 4.71 -17.91
N TYR A 94 -4.87 5.72 -17.97
CA TYR A 94 -4.40 6.32 -19.23
C TYR A 94 -2.93 6.00 -19.44
N TYR A 95 -2.60 5.62 -20.65
CA TYR A 95 -1.26 5.28 -21.11
C TYR A 95 -0.82 6.27 -22.20
N PRO A 96 -0.10 7.36 -21.84
CA PRO A 96 0.26 8.43 -22.77
C PRO A 96 1.01 7.95 -24.01
N ASN A 97 1.97 7.02 -23.83
CA ASN A 97 2.79 6.51 -24.94
C ASN A 97 1.97 5.76 -26.01
N PHE A 98 0.84 5.20 -25.62
CA PHE A 98 -0.03 4.43 -26.51
C PHE A 98 -1.26 5.24 -26.96
N LYS A 99 -1.45 6.44 -26.45
CA LYS A 99 -2.68 7.23 -26.64
C LYS A 99 -3.94 6.39 -26.38
N SER A 100 -3.89 5.55 -25.36
CA SER A 100 -5.01 4.68 -24.99
C SER A 100 -5.43 4.91 -23.55
N ALA A 101 -6.71 4.73 -23.27
CA ALA A 101 -7.28 4.79 -21.94
C ALA A 101 -8.29 3.67 -21.71
N GLU A 102 -8.27 3.13 -20.53
CA GLU A 102 -9.25 2.16 -20.03
C GLU A 102 -10.18 2.86 -19.05
N ARG A 103 -11.46 2.64 -19.18
CA ARG A 103 -12.48 3.15 -18.27
C ARG A 103 -13.20 2.01 -17.58
N TYR A 104 -13.28 2.07 -16.28
CA TYR A 104 -13.95 1.07 -15.45
C TYR A 104 -15.04 1.76 -14.63
N PRO A 105 -16.33 1.45 -14.82
CA PRO A 105 -17.37 1.91 -13.92
C PRO A 105 -17.18 1.28 -12.54
N LEU A 106 -17.35 2.10 -11.48
CA LEU A 106 -17.29 1.68 -10.08
C LEU A 106 -18.70 1.69 -9.50
N GLY A 107 -18.98 0.77 -8.57
CA GLY A 107 -20.27 0.67 -7.89
C GLY A 107 -20.77 -0.76 -7.82
N LYS A 108 -21.93 -0.93 -7.19
CA LYS A 108 -22.52 -2.26 -6.94
C LYS A 108 -22.69 -3.03 -8.25
N GLY A 109 -22.09 -4.23 -8.30
CA GLY A 109 -22.13 -5.11 -9.47
C GLY A 109 -20.96 -4.96 -10.44
N SER A 110 -20.04 -3.99 -10.21
CA SER A 110 -18.80 -3.93 -10.99
C SER A 110 -17.88 -5.09 -10.61
N PRO A 111 -17.25 -5.79 -11.57
CA PRO A 111 -16.25 -6.81 -11.29
C PRO A 111 -15.04 -6.27 -10.50
N LEU A 112 -14.79 -4.97 -10.58
CA LEU A 112 -13.73 -4.29 -9.82
C LEU A 112 -14.17 -3.78 -8.45
N ASP A 113 -15.45 -3.88 -8.09
CA ASP A 113 -15.98 -3.31 -6.85
C ASP A 113 -15.22 -3.83 -5.62
N SER A 114 -14.95 -5.13 -5.57
CA SER A 114 -14.16 -5.73 -4.49
C SER A 114 -12.70 -5.25 -4.47
N THR A 115 -12.09 -5.07 -5.64
CA THR A 115 -10.70 -4.60 -5.78
C THR A 115 -10.59 -3.14 -5.34
N VAL A 116 -11.49 -2.28 -5.82
CA VAL A 116 -11.51 -0.86 -5.47
C VAL A 116 -11.88 -0.68 -4.00
N THR A 117 -12.83 -1.46 -3.48
CA THR A 117 -13.16 -1.47 -2.05
C THR A 117 -11.96 -1.87 -1.21
N ALA A 118 -11.18 -2.87 -1.64
CA ALA A 118 -9.97 -3.30 -0.95
C ALA A 118 -8.91 -2.19 -0.92
N ILE A 119 -8.65 -1.58 -2.06
CA ILE A 119 -7.70 -0.46 -2.18
C ILE A 119 -8.17 0.71 -1.31
N ASN A 120 -9.43 1.08 -1.40
CA ASN A 120 -10.00 2.16 -0.61
C ASN A 120 -9.95 1.87 0.90
N SER A 121 -10.29 0.66 1.32
CA SER A 121 -10.19 0.25 2.73
C SER A 121 -8.76 0.31 3.23
N ALA A 122 -7.79 -0.17 2.45
CA ALA A 122 -6.37 -0.12 2.80
C ALA A 122 -5.83 1.32 2.84
N LEU A 123 -6.26 2.19 1.92
CA LEU A 123 -5.85 3.61 1.88
C LEU A 123 -6.55 4.43 2.98
N ASN A 124 -7.80 4.12 3.29
CA ASN A 124 -8.59 4.87 4.27
C ASN A 124 -8.38 4.40 5.70
N LEU A 125 -8.03 3.13 5.89
CA LEU A 125 -8.02 2.45 7.19
C LEU A 125 -9.37 2.56 7.93
N GLU A 126 -10.47 2.80 7.18
CA GLU A 126 -11.83 2.87 7.73
C GLU A 126 -12.49 1.50 7.63
N ASN A 127 -13.03 1.03 8.75
CA ASN A 127 -13.70 -0.28 8.85
C ASN A 127 -12.86 -1.45 8.30
N ILE A 128 -11.54 -1.32 8.38
CA ILE A 128 -10.62 -2.32 7.82
C ILE A 128 -10.71 -3.66 8.56
N GLU A 129 -11.17 -3.64 9.81
CA GLU A 129 -11.37 -4.83 10.63
C GLU A 129 -12.43 -5.77 10.04
N ASN A 130 -13.41 -5.24 9.33
CA ASN A 130 -14.43 -6.02 8.63
C ASN A 130 -13.86 -6.72 7.40
N THR A 131 -12.85 -6.12 6.80
CA THR A 131 -12.27 -6.53 5.51
C THR A 131 -11.01 -7.36 5.68
N PHE A 132 -10.24 -7.08 6.75
CA PHE A 132 -8.96 -7.71 7.03
C PHE A 132 -8.87 -8.31 8.44
N GLN A 133 -8.10 -9.37 8.55
CA GLN A 133 -7.48 -9.73 9.82
C GLN A 133 -6.23 -8.87 9.97
N ILE A 134 -6.12 -8.18 11.11
CA ILE A 134 -5.08 -7.18 11.36
C ILE A 134 -4.20 -7.63 12.50
N THR A 135 -2.90 -7.51 12.32
CA THR A 135 -1.90 -7.64 13.38
C THR A 135 -1.00 -6.43 13.33
N ALA A 136 -0.72 -5.83 14.46
CA ALA A 136 0.21 -4.71 14.58
C ALA A 136 1.26 -5.01 15.65
N ILE A 137 2.50 -4.64 15.38
CA ILE A 137 3.60 -4.67 16.34
C ILE A 137 4.27 -3.30 16.40
N LYS A 138 4.78 -2.95 17.58
CA LYS A 138 5.63 -1.77 17.74
C LYS A 138 7.05 -2.13 17.31
N SER A 139 7.68 -1.28 16.51
CA SER A 139 9.09 -1.38 16.10
C SER A 139 9.89 -0.18 16.62
N ASP A 140 11.21 -0.21 16.46
CA ASP A 140 12.08 0.90 16.87
C ASP A 140 11.82 2.20 16.08
N LYS A 141 11.18 2.10 14.90
CA LYS A 141 10.90 3.23 13.99
C LYS A 141 9.42 3.54 13.83
N GLY A 142 8.57 3.03 14.74
CA GLY A 142 7.12 3.21 14.67
C GLY A 142 6.36 1.90 14.78
N TYR A 143 5.58 1.54 13.77
CA TYR A 143 4.70 0.36 13.81
C TYR A 143 4.74 -0.41 12.49
N GLU A 144 4.61 -1.72 12.59
CA GLU A 144 4.36 -2.61 11.45
C GLU A 144 2.95 -3.19 11.56
N LEU A 145 2.15 -2.96 10.54
CA LEU A 145 0.77 -3.40 10.46
C LEU A 145 0.62 -4.41 9.32
N THR A 146 0.19 -5.62 9.63
CA THR A 146 -0.09 -6.68 8.65
C THR A 146 -1.58 -6.82 8.44
N LEU A 147 -2.01 -6.76 7.18
CA LEU A 147 -3.39 -6.92 6.74
C LEU A 147 -3.52 -8.21 5.91
N LEU A 148 -4.33 -9.15 6.40
CA LEU A 148 -4.67 -10.37 5.68
C LEU A 148 -6.13 -10.32 5.23
N PRO A 149 -6.43 -10.43 3.92
CA PRO A 149 -7.80 -10.40 3.42
C PRO A 149 -8.68 -11.50 4.02
N ARG A 150 -9.90 -11.14 4.45
CA ARG A 150 -10.86 -12.12 5.00
C ARG A 150 -11.63 -12.86 3.91
N THR A 151 -11.96 -12.20 2.79
CA THR A 151 -12.81 -12.77 1.74
C THR A 151 -12.02 -13.38 0.59
N GLY A 152 -12.59 -14.40 -0.06
CA GLY A 152 -11.97 -15.04 -1.23
C GLY A 152 -11.83 -14.09 -2.42
N SER A 153 -12.74 -13.13 -2.60
CA SER A 153 -12.65 -12.10 -3.64
C SER A 153 -11.40 -11.25 -3.45
N MET A 154 -11.12 -10.81 -2.22
CA MET A 154 -9.94 -10.01 -1.93
C MET A 154 -8.64 -10.81 -1.99
N LYS A 155 -8.66 -12.09 -1.57
CA LYS A 155 -7.50 -12.98 -1.70
C LYS A 155 -7.08 -13.20 -3.15
N ARG A 156 -7.96 -12.97 -4.12
CA ARG A 156 -7.62 -12.95 -5.56
C ARG A 156 -6.92 -11.67 -5.99
N VAL A 157 -7.03 -10.59 -5.23
CA VAL A 157 -6.35 -9.31 -5.49
C VAL A 157 -4.96 -9.31 -4.88
N PHE A 158 -4.85 -9.64 -3.59
CA PHE A 158 -3.57 -9.80 -2.89
C PHE A 158 -3.72 -10.76 -1.71
N GLN A 159 -2.61 -11.35 -1.28
CA GLN A 159 -2.58 -12.31 -0.16
C GLN A 159 -2.26 -11.63 1.17
N LYS A 160 -1.39 -10.64 1.13
CA LYS A 160 -0.94 -9.91 2.32
C LYS A 160 -0.55 -8.49 1.94
N LEU A 161 -0.81 -7.54 2.84
CA LEU A 161 -0.32 -6.18 2.76
C LEU A 161 0.30 -5.79 4.11
N ASP A 162 1.59 -5.49 4.09
CA ASP A 162 2.29 -4.94 5.24
C ASP A 162 2.42 -3.41 5.07
N LEU A 163 2.13 -2.67 6.14
CA LEU A 163 2.29 -1.22 6.23
C LEU A 163 3.34 -0.90 7.27
N HIS A 164 4.36 -0.14 6.89
CA HIS A 164 5.32 0.44 7.80
C HIS A 164 4.89 1.88 8.11
N ILE A 165 4.62 2.13 9.36
CA ILE A 165 4.06 3.39 9.88
C ILE A 165 5.12 4.01 10.78
N ASN A 166 5.52 5.25 10.49
CA ASN A 166 6.54 5.95 11.27
C ASN A 166 5.98 6.50 12.59
N GLU A 167 6.86 7.09 13.41
CA GLU A 167 6.51 7.70 14.70
C GLU A 167 5.50 8.85 14.57
N ASN A 168 5.42 9.50 13.41
CA ASN A 168 4.42 10.53 13.10
C ASN A 168 3.09 9.95 12.61
N LEU A 169 2.88 8.65 12.75
CA LEU A 169 1.69 7.91 12.35
C LEU A 169 1.37 8.08 10.85
N ARG A 170 2.40 8.12 9.99
CA ARG A 170 2.27 8.14 8.54
C ARG A 170 2.79 6.85 7.95
N VAL A 171 2.12 6.34 6.94
CA VAL A 171 2.59 5.18 6.17
C VAL A 171 3.78 5.61 5.32
N GLU A 172 4.94 5.04 5.57
CA GLU A 172 6.17 5.31 4.80
C GLU A 172 6.44 4.26 3.74
N ARG A 173 5.98 3.04 3.98
CA ARG A 173 6.19 1.93 3.06
C ARG A 173 5.02 0.96 3.11
N THR A 174 4.71 0.41 1.95
CA THR A 174 3.81 -0.74 1.80
C THR A 174 4.53 -1.88 1.11
N ASP A 175 4.20 -3.11 1.48
CA ASP A 175 4.70 -4.34 0.86
C ASP A 175 3.52 -5.28 0.62
N MET A 176 3.14 -5.42 -0.64
CA MET A 176 1.98 -6.21 -1.07
C MET A 176 2.44 -7.51 -1.70
N LEU A 177 1.96 -8.63 -1.18
CA LEU A 177 2.14 -9.95 -1.77
C LEU A 177 0.94 -10.30 -2.65
N LEU A 178 1.17 -10.53 -3.93
CA LEU A 178 0.16 -10.92 -4.90
C LEU A 178 -0.07 -12.45 -4.90
N PRO A 179 -1.23 -12.93 -5.44
CA PRO A 179 -1.55 -14.36 -5.46
C PRO A 179 -0.57 -15.23 -6.25
N ASN A 180 0.08 -14.67 -7.27
CA ASN A 180 1.10 -15.34 -8.08
C ASN A 180 2.49 -15.37 -7.43
N GLY A 181 2.63 -14.79 -6.22
CA GLY A 181 3.89 -14.67 -5.48
C GLY A 181 4.74 -13.47 -5.86
N ASP A 182 4.30 -12.61 -6.77
CA ASP A 182 4.92 -11.32 -7.02
C ASP A 182 4.76 -10.39 -5.81
N ARG A 183 5.68 -9.43 -5.67
CA ARG A 183 5.61 -8.44 -4.59
C ARG A 183 5.66 -7.03 -5.17
N ILE A 184 4.89 -6.14 -4.58
CA ILE A 184 4.92 -4.71 -4.89
C ILE A 184 5.32 -3.98 -3.62
N VAL A 185 6.51 -3.39 -3.64
CA VAL A 185 7.04 -2.60 -2.53
C VAL A 185 7.00 -1.14 -2.92
N THR A 186 6.26 -0.33 -2.17
CA THR A 186 6.16 1.11 -2.42
C THR A 186 6.66 1.88 -1.21
N THR A 187 7.57 2.82 -1.44
CA THR A 187 8.06 3.76 -0.43
C THR A 187 7.53 5.15 -0.74
N TYR A 188 7.04 5.85 0.28
CA TYR A 188 6.45 7.18 0.17
C TYR A 188 7.36 8.23 0.77
N SER A 189 7.51 9.36 0.09
CA SER A 189 8.29 10.52 0.52
C SER A 189 7.54 11.82 0.22
N ASN A 190 8.07 12.96 0.69
CA ASN A 190 7.50 14.28 0.45
C ASN A 190 5.99 14.37 0.77
N GLN A 191 5.60 13.70 1.84
CA GLN A 191 4.21 13.58 2.24
C GLN A 191 3.65 14.90 2.76
N THR A 192 2.54 15.36 2.19
CA THR A 192 1.85 16.57 2.63
C THR A 192 0.40 16.31 3.02
N ARG A 193 -0.20 17.25 3.76
CA ARG A 193 -1.62 17.29 4.14
C ARG A 193 -2.34 18.50 3.53
N ALA A 194 -1.69 19.18 2.57
CA ALA A 194 -2.30 20.30 1.88
C ALA A 194 -3.58 19.86 1.15
N PRO A 195 -4.61 20.69 1.10
CA PRO A 195 -5.82 20.39 0.34
C PRO A 195 -5.49 20.13 -1.13
N VAL A 196 -6.09 19.07 -1.69
CA VAL A 196 -5.97 18.74 -3.10
C VAL A 196 -7.21 19.29 -3.83
N PRO A 197 -7.05 20.08 -4.89
CA PRO A 197 -8.18 20.59 -5.67
C PRO A 197 -9.06 19.43 -6.19
N ALA A 198 -10.37 19.58 -6.14
CA ALA A 198 -11.30 18.55 -6.60
C ALA A 198 -11.10 18.20 -8.09
N SER A 199 -10.69 19.18 -8.91
CA SER A 199 -10.35 18.99 -10.31
C SER A 199 -9.18 18.05 -10.56
N SER A 200 -8.34 17.78 -9.57
CA SER A 200 -7.26 16.79 -9.68
C SER A 200 -7.77 15.37 -9.90
N PHE A 201 -9.02 15.12 -9.53
CA PHE A 201 -9.67 13.81 -9.67
C PHE A 201 -10.63 13.74 -10.86
N ASP A 202 -10.77 14.83 -11.61
CA ASP A 202 -11.50 14.85 -12.88
C ASP A 202 -10.53 14.45 -14.00
N PHE A 203 -10.84 13.38 -14.71
CA PHE A 203 -10.03 12.95 -15.84
C PHE A 203 -10.85 12.95 -17.12
N LYS A 204 -10.29 13.62 -18.13
CA LYS A 204 -10.80 13.57 -19.51
C LYS A 204 -9.67 13.10 -20.41
N PRO A 205 -9.86 12.02 -21.18
CA PRO A 205 -8.84 11.58 -22.12
C PRO A 205 -8.48 12.71 -23.10
N PRO A 206 -7.18 12.91 -23.39
CA PRO A 206 -6.77 13.85 -24.44
C PRO A 206 -7.37 13.51 -25.79
N ALA A 207 -7.48 14.50 -26.68
CA ALA A 207 -7.95 14.29 -28.05
C ALA A 207 -7.11 13.20 -28.77
N GLY A 208 -7.78 12.32 -29.52
CA GLY A 208 -7.12 11.21 -30.21
C GLY A 208 -6.74 10.02 -29.32
N THR A 209 -7.25 9.97 -28.08
CA THR A 209 -7.10 8.80 -27.21
C THR A 209 -8.12 7.75 -27.57
N GLU A 210 -7.67 6.51 -27.81
CA GLU A 210 -8.53 5.34 -27.90
C GLU A 210 -9.04 4.96 -26.51
N VAL A 211 -10.35 4.86 -26.35
CA VAL A 211 -10.97 4.52 -25.05
C VAL A 211 -11.63 3.15 -25.13
N THR A 212 -11.24 2.28 -24.21
CA THR A 212 -11.83 0.95 -24.03
C THR A 212 -12.54 0.82 -22.69
N THR A 213 -13.52 -0.07 -22.61
CA THR A 213 -14.19 -0.46 -21.36
C THR A 213 -14.05 -1.98 -21.22
N PRO A 214 -12.94 -2.49 -20.66
CA PRO A 214 -12.58 -3.91 -20.75
C PRO A 214 -13.57 -4.88 -20.11
N LEU A 215 -14.45 -4.40 -19.21
CA LEU A 215 -15.41 -5.24 -18.47
C LEU A 215 -16.86 -5.09 -18.97
N GLY A 216 -17.06 -4.49 -20.11
CA GLY A 216 -18.34 -4.45 -20.81
C GLY A 216 -19.35 -3.49 -20.18
N GLN A 217 -19.71 -2.53 -20.90
CA GLN A 217 -20.97 -1.94 -21.38
C GLN A 217 -20.66 -0.82 -22.31
#